data_0c281b9c5992f9441f7aab99ac3a4b23
#
_entry.id   0c281b9c5992f9441f7aab99ac3a4b23
#
_cell.length_a   1.000
_cell.length_b   1.000
_cell.length_c   1.000
_cell.angle_alpha   90.00
_cell.angle_beta   90.00
_cell.angle_gamma   90.00
#
_symmetry.space_group_name_H-M   'P 1'
#
loop_
_entity.id
_entity.type
_entity.pdbx_description
1 polymer ?
#
loop_
_entity_poly.entity_id
_entity_poly.type
_entity_poly.pdbx_seq_one_letter_code
_entity_poly.pdbx_strand_id
1 'polypeptide(L)' 'MKIVQIGTGGWGKNHTRILSQLGVLSAVCDVNVERSKEYGEKYLVNHYS' A
#
# COMPACT_ATOMS: atom_id res chain seq x y z
N MET A 1 11.64 -8.68 -6.21
CA MET A 1 10.28 -8.54 -6.76
C MET A 1 9.64 -7.28 -6.24
N LYS A 2 8.92 -6.56 -7.07
CA LYS A 2 8.22 -5.33 -6.68
C LYS A 2 6.74 -5.49 -6.97
N ILE A 3 5.91 -5.15 -5.98
CA ILE A 3 4.46 -5.29 -6.11
C ILE A 3 3.80 -3.96 -5.77
N VAL A 4 2.81 -3.57 -6.58
CA VAL A 4 1.97 -2.40 -6.31
C VAL A 4 0.65 -2.92 -5.76
N GLN A 5 0.29 -2.46 -4.56
CA GLN A 5 -0.99 -2.84 -3.93
C GLN A 5 -2.07 -1.86 -4.36
N ILE A 6 -3.13 -2.37 -4.96
CA ILE A 6 -4.29 -1.58 -5.37
C ILE A 6 -5.44 -1.88 -4.41
N GLY A 7 -5.94 -0.82 -3.76
CA GLY A 7 -6.97 -0.96 -2.74
C GLY A 7 -6.38 -1.34 -1.39
N THR A 8 -6.49 -0.45 -0.41
CA THR A 8 -5.90 -0.66 0.92
C THR A 8 -6.95 -0.81 2.02
N GLY A 9 -8.25 -0.74 1.69
CA GLY A 9 -9.32 -0.92 2.65
C GLY A 9 -9.70 -2.39 2.82
N GLY A 10 -10.34 -2.73 3.94
CA GLY A 10 -10.80 -4.10 4.19
C GLY A 10 -9.65 -5.10 4.14
N TRP A 11 -9.76 -6.08 3.26
CA TRP A 11 -8.73 -7.10 3.09
C TRP A 11 -7.43 -6.52 2.52
N GLY A 12 -7.51 -5.40 1.79
CA GLY A 12 -6.34 -4.79 1.18
C GLY A 12 -5.29 -4.36 2.20
N LYS A 13 -5.70 -3.87 3.37
CA LYS A 13 -4.75 -3.44 4.38
C LYS A 13 -3.91 -4.60 4.94
N ASN A 14 -4.50 -5.79 5.02
CA ASN A 14 -3.77 -6.98 5.45
C ASN A 14 -2.73 -7.38 4.41
N HIS A 15 -3.11 -7.34 3.13
CA HIS A 15 -2.18 -7.63 2.05
C HIS A 15 -1.04 -6.61 2.01
N THR A 16 -1.35 -5.33 2.21
CA THR A 16 -0.33 -4.28 2.24
C THR A 16 0.69 -4.54 3.34
N ARG A 17 0.23 -4.90 4.53
CA ARG A 17 1.11 -5.20 5.66
C ARG A 17 2.02 -6.40 5.34
N ILE A 18 1.44 -7.46 4.81
CA ILE A 18 2.19 -8.68 4.50
C ILE A 18 3.23 -8.41 3.42
N LEU A 19 2.84 -7.69 2.35
CA LEU A 19 3.78 -7.36 1.27
C LEU A 19 4.93 -6.49 1.76
N SER A 20 4.63 -5.56 2.69
CA SER A 20 5.66 -4.72 3.27
C SER A 20 6.63 -5.55 4.12
N GLN A 21 6.12 -6.50 4.90
CA GLN A 21 6.96 -7.37 5.73
C GLN A 21 7.86 -8.26 4.87
N LEU A 22 7.37 -8.66 3.70
CA LEU A 22 8.17 -9.45 2.77
C LEU A 22 9.19 -8.62 1.98
N GLY A 23 9.12 -7.30 2.11
CA GLY A 23 10.04 -6.41 1.43
C GLY A 23 9.80 -6.28 -0.07
N VAL A 24 8.59 -6.62 -0.53
CA VAL A 24 8.26 -6.58 -1.97
C VAL A 24 7.28 -5.46 -2.32
N LEU A 25 6.74 -4.75 -1.33
CA LEU A 25 5.80 -3.66 -1.59
C LEU A 25 6.55 -2.47 -2.18
N SER A 26 6.16 -2.04 -3.38
CA SER A 26 6.78 -0.93 -4.10
C SER A 26 5.95 0.35 -4.01
N ALA A 27 4.63 0.22 -4.02
CA ALA A 27 3.73 1.37 -3.99
C ALA A 27 2.34 0.92 -3.57
N VAL A 28 1.51 1.87 -3.15
CA VAL A 28 0.11 1.64 -2.85
C VAL A 28 -0.75 2.57 -3.70
N CYS A 29 -1.93 2.12 -4.09
CA CYS A 29 -2.87 2.90 -4.87
C CYS A 29 -4.27 2.70 -4.30
N ASP A 30 -5.00 3.78 -4.07
CA ASP A 30 -6.38 3.71 -3.57
C ASP A 30 -7.13 4.94 -4.07
N VAL A 31 -8.40 4.75 -4.43
CA VAL A 31 -9.25 5.87 -4.85
C VAL A 31 -9.46 6.87 -3.70
N ASN A 32 -9.33 6.43 -2.48
CA ASN A 32 -9.32 7.32 -1.31
C ASN A 32 -7.91 7.88 -1.15
N VAL A 33 -7.73 9.15 -1.51
CA VAL A 33 -6.42 9.81 -1.49
C VAL A 33 -5.79 9.81 -0.10
N GLU A 34 -6.59 10.05 0.94
CA GLU A 34 -6.09 10.08 2.31
C GLU A 34 -5.58 8.72 2.75
N ARG A 35 -6.28 7.66 2.34
CA ARG A 35 -5.88 6.30 2.68
C ARG A 35 -4.60 5.90 1.97
N SER A 36 -4.48 6.20 0.68
CA SER A 36 -3.26 5.87 -0.05
C SER A 36 -2.05 6.61 0.52
N LYS A 37 -2.23 7.88 0.87
CA LYS A 37 -1.17 8.68 1.50
C LYS A 37 -0.78 8.11 2.85
N GLU A 38 -1.75 7.74 3.67
CA GLU A 38 -1.50 7.17 4.99
C GLU A 38 -0.65 5.91 4.89
N TYR A 39 -1.03 4.99 4.00
CA TYR A 39 -0.29 3.74 3.86
C TYR A 39 1.04 3.93 3.15
N GLY A 40 1.12 4.86 2.21
CA GLY A 40 2.39 5.19 1.58
C GLY A 40 3.40 5.69 2.59
N GLU A 41 2.99 6.58 3.48
CA GLU A 41 3.86 7.11 4.52
C GLU A 41 4.18 6.06 5.58
N LYS A 42 3.19 5.24 5.96
CA LYS A 42 3.37 4.21 6.98
C LYS A 42 4.40 3.17 6.55
N TYR A 43 4.38 2.77 5.28
CA TYR A 43 5.26 1.73 4.76
C TYR A 43 6.44 2.27 3.96
N LEU A 44 6.58 3.59 3.91
CA LEU A 44 7.68 4.27 3.23
C LEU A 44 7.77 3.89 1.74
N VAL A 45 6.61 3.86 1.08
CA VAL A 45 6.52 3.57 -0.35
C VAL A 45 5.74 4.69 -1.04
N ASN A 46 5.80 4.74 -2.36
CA ASN A 46 5.04 5.71 -3.14
C ASN A 46 3.54 5.43 -3.01
N HIS A 47 2.72 6.46 -3.11
CA HIS A 47 1.27 6.31 -3.06
C HIS A 47 0.62 7.05 -4.23
N TYR A 48 -0.45 6.45 -4.74
CA TYR A 48 -1.19 6.98 -5.89
C TYR A 48 -2.68 6.86 -5.63
N SER A 49 -3.46 7.69 -6.28
CA SER A 49 -4.92 7.62 -6.19
C SER A 49 -5.55 7.34 -7.55
#